data_c97a50804563dd4597e5e33fdaea712f
#
_entry.id   c97a50804563dd4597e5e33fdaea712f
#
_cell.length_a   1.000
_cell.length_b   1.000
_cell.length_c   1.000
_cell.angle_alpha   90.00
_cell.angle_beta   90.00
_cell.angle_gamma   90.00
#
_symmetry.space_group_name_H-M   'P 1'
#
loop_
_entity.id
_entity.type
_entity.pdbx_description
1 polymer ?
#
loop_
_entity_poly.entity_id
_entity_poly.type
_entity_poly.pdbx_seq_one_letter_code
_entity_poly.pdbx_strand_id
1 'polypeptide(L)'
;MKRLAVIAAVVGLLMSHLAGAAELPRIGDFALLDQNGKHHKLSWYGDHKAIVIFIQGNGCPIVRNSVPTLREIRDDYAEQGVQFFMLNPQSQDNRASVVAEATDLGYDFPILMDEAQLIAEDLGVDRTSETFIINPETMEVVYRGPIDDRLYYETQKPE
;
A
#
# COMPACT_ATOMS: atom_id res chain seq x y z
N MET A 1 23.01 -52.99 16.24
CA MET A 1 22.50 -52.54 14.95
C MET A 1 21.15 -51.79 15.02
N LYS A 2 20.25 -52.11 15.98
CA LYS A 2 18.93 -51.44 16.07
C LYS A 2 18.96 -49.98 16.60
N ARG A 3 20.02 -49.59 17.33
CA ARG A 3 20.13 -48.22 17.93
C ARG A 3 20.66 -47.16 16.94
N LEU A 4 21.42 -47.55 15.91
CA LEU A 4 21.89 -46.62 14.88
C LEU A 4 20.78 -46.19 13.90
N ALA A 5 19.83 -47.08 13.63
CA ALA A 5 18.72 -46.80 12.72
C ALA A 5 17.73 -45.75 13.27
N VAL A 6 17.56 -45.71 14.61
CA VAL A 6 16.67 -44.75 15.27
C VAL A 6 17.25 -43.34 15.25
N ILE A 7 18.56 -43.17 15.38
CA ILE A 7 19.23 -41.87 15.36
C ILE A 7 19.19 -41.27 13.97
N ALA A 8 19.36 -42.06 12.94
CA ALA A 8 19.24 -41.57 11.52
C ALA A 8 17.83 -41.10 11.17
N ALA A 9 16.80 -41.75 11.72
CA ALA A 9 15.40 -41.35 11.48
C ALA A 9 15.03 -40.03 12.20
N VAL A 10 15.59 -39.80 13.38
CA VAL A 10 15.32 -38.56 14.14
C VAL A 10 16.05 -37.34 13.54
N VAL A 11 17.26 -37.51 13.01
CA VAL A 11 18.00 -36.45 12.33
C VAL A 11 17.35 -36.09 10.98
N GLY A 12 16.77 -37.07 10.28
CA GLY A 12 16.03 -36.82 9.03
C GLY A 12 14.74 -36.03 9.22
N LEU A 13 14.08 -36.15 10.38
CA LEU A 13 12.84 -35.43 10.68
C LEU A 13 13.08 -33.97 11.12
N LEU A 14 14.27 -33.65 11.59
CA LEU A 14 14.63 -32.28 12.05
C LEU A 14 15.08 -31.36 10.92
N MET A 15 15.34 -31.89 9.72
CA MET A 15 15.72 -31.07 8.55
C MET A 15 14.56 -30.60 7.67
N SER A 16 13.31 -30.92 8.01
CA SER A 16 12.14 -30.63 7.16
C SER A 16 11.47 -29.28 7.44
N HIS A 17 12.03 -28.46 8.33
CA HIS A 17 11.51 -27.13 8.62
C HIS A 17 12.47 -26.04 8.14
N LEU A 18 12.91 -26.10 6.88
CA LEU A 18 13.22 -24.85 6.20
C LEU A 18 11.87 -24.18 5.98
N ALA A 19 11.45 -23.34 6.94
CA ALA A 19 10.40 -22.37 6.69
C ALA A 19 10.86 -21.54 5.50
N GLY A 20 10.29 -21.80 4.32
CA GLY A 20 10.43 -20.91 3.19
C GLY A 20 10.05 -19.51 3.70
N ALA A 21 10.95 -18.56 3.60
CA ALA A 21 10.61 -17.17 3.81
C ALA A 21 9.37 -16.92 2.93
N ALA A 22 8.26 -16.51 3.55
CA ALA A 22 7.06 -16.17 2.78
C ALA A 22 7.50 -15.11 1.77
N GLU A 23 7.38 -15.41 0.49
CA GLU A 23 7.69 -14.45 -0.56
C GLU A 23 6.74 -13.27 -0.40
N LEU A 24 7.28 -12.06 -0.30
CA LEU A 24 6.46 -10.87 -0.16
C LEU A 24 5.60 -10.71 -1.43
N PRO A 25 4.34 -10.30 -1.30
CA PRO A 25 3.48 -10.07 -2.45
C PRO A 25 4.12 -9.02 -3.36
N ARG A 26 4.04 -9.22 -4.66
CA ARG A 26 4.61 -8.32 -5.68
C ARG A 26 3.49 -7.75 -6.51
N ILE A 27 3.64 -6.48 -6.89
CA ILE A 27 2.71 -5.80 -7.79
C ILE A 27 3.34 -5.70 -9.19
N GLY A 28 2.50 -5.84 -10.22
CA GLY A 28 2.90 -5.57 -11.59
C GLY A 28 3.21 -4.09 -11.85
N ASP A 29 4.02 -3.81 -12.88
CA ASP A 29 4.19 -2.42 -13.34
C ASP A 29 2.89 -1.93 -13.99
N PHE A 30 2.34 -0.86 -13.49
CA PHE A 30 1.10 -0.28 -13.98
C PHE A 30 1.25 1.19 -14.35
N ALA A 31 0.28 1.69 -15.11
CA ALA A 31 0.20 3.10 -15.48
C ALA A 31 -1.23 3.61 -15.35
N LEU A 32 -1.41 4.72 -14.64
CA LEU A 32 -2.70 5.38 -14.42
C LEU A 32 -2.60 6.89 -14.63
N LEU A 33 -3.73 7.52 -14.90
CA LEU A 33 -3.86 8.97 -14.80
C LEU A 33 -4.21 9.36 -13.36
N ASP A 34 -3.70 10.49 -12.90
CA ASP A 34 -4.20 11.09 -11.67
C ASP A 34 -5.50 11.92 -11.93
N GLN A 35 -6.06 12.45 -10.85
CA GLN A 35 -7.27 13.29 -10.89
C GLN A 35 -7.12 14.53 -11.78
N ASN A 36 -5.90 15.00 -12.02
CA ASN A 36 -5.59 16.14 -12.88
C ASN A 36 -5.30 15.74 -14.33
N GLY A 37 -5.30 14.41 -14.61
CA GLY A 37 -5.00 13.85 -15.94
C GLY A 37 -3.53 13.72 -16.24
N LYS A 38 -2.65 13.86 -15.25
CA LYS A 38 -1.23 13.58 -15.41
C LYS A 38 -1.01 12.06 -15.37
N HIS A 39 -0.21 11.57 -16.31
CA HIS A 39 0.14 10.16 -16.42
C HIS A 39 1.24 9.80 -15.43
N HIS A 40 1.07 8.68 -14.74
CA HIS A 40 2.04 8.09 -13.84
C HIS A 40 2.22 6.62 -14.21
N LYS A 41 3.47 6.18 -14.29
CA LYS A 41 3.83 4.77 -14.45
C LYS A 41 4.71 4.35 -13.29
N LEU A 42 4.41 3.23 -12.63
CA LEU A 42 5.09 2.82 -11.40
C LEU A 42 6.61 2.73 -11.61
N SER A 43 7.06 2.14 -12.72
CA SER A 43 8.49 2.00 -13.04
C SER A 43 9.23 3.33 -13.27
N TRP A 44 8.54 4.46 -13.45
CA TRP A 44 9.21 5.77 -13.53
C TRP A 44 9.78 6.24 -12.19
N TYR A 45 9.36 5.61 -11.11
CA TYR A 45 9.78 5.90 -9.73
C TYR A 45 10.82 4.91 -9.21
N GLY A 46 11.47 4.16 -10.11
CA GLY A 46 12.48 3.15 -9.79
C GLY A 46 13.69 3.69 -9.02
N ASP A 47 14.01 4.98 -9.17
CA ASP A 47 15.10 5.64 -8.45
C ASP A 47 14.72 6.09 -7.02
N HIS A 48 13.45 5.96 -6.64
CA HIS A 48 12.99 6.29 -5.29
C HIS A 48 13.31 5.15 -4.32
N LYS A 49 13.40 5.47 -3.03
CA LYS A 49 13.66 4.48 -1.98
C LYS A 49 12.42 3.65 -1.64
N ALA A 50 11.25 4.25 -1.77
CA ALA A 50 9.97 3.62 -1.55
C ALA A 50 8.85 4.36 -2.29
N ILE A 51 7.77 3.65 -2.57
CA ILE A 51 6.52 4.23 -3.06
C ILE A 51 5.43 3.91 -2.04
N VAL A 52 4.74 4.95 -1.57
CA VAL A 52 3.59 4.83 -0.67
C VAL A 52 2.31 5.00 -1.49
N ILE A 53 1.40 4.04 -1.38
CA ILE A 53 0.06 4.10 -1.96
C ILE A 53 -0.95 4.05 -0.81
N PHE A 54 -1.76 5.11 -0.67
CA PHE A 54 -2.83 5.22 0.30
C PHE A 54 -4.19 5.11 -0.40
N ILE A 55 -5.05 4.20 0.05
CA ILE A 55 -6.33 3.95 -0.61
C ILE A 55 -7.35 5.01 -0.23
N GLN A 56 -7.79 5.77 -1.23
CA GLN A 56 -8.76 6.85 -1.13
C GLN A 56 -10.13 6.40 -1.67
N GLY A 57 -11.19 7.00 -1.18
CA GLY A 57 -12.55 6.92 -1.70
C GLY A 57 -13.32 8.15 -1.24
N ASN A 58 -14.09 8.75 -2.15
CA ASN A 58 -14.83 9.98 -1.87
C ASN A 58 -15.83 9.80 -0.72
N GLY A 59 -15.91 10.82 0.14
CA GLY A 59 -16.82 10.85 1.27
C GLY A 59 -16.42 9.96 2.45
N CYS A 60 -15.28 9.27 2.38
CA CYS A 60 -14.84 8.41 3.47
C CYS A 60 -14.30 9.24 4.65
N PRO A 61 -14.97 9.21 5.84
CA PRO A 61 -14.51 9.98 6.99
C PRO A 61 -13.14 9.50 7.52
N ILE A 62 -12.83 8.22 7.37
CA ILE A 62 -11.55 7.65 7.80
C ILE A 62 -10.43 8.20 6.93
N VAL A 63 -10.60 8.24 5.61
CA VAL A 63 -9.65 8.87 4.68
C VAL A 63 -9.41 10.32 5.09
N ARG A 64 -10.48 11.09 5.28
CA ARG A 64 -10.39 12.50 5.68
C ARG A 64 -9.57 12.70 6.96
N ASN A 65 -9.81 11.86 7.96
CA ASN A 65 -9.11 11.93 9.25
C ASN A 65 -7.65 11.47 9.16
N SER A 66 -7.29 10.64 8.17
CA SER A 66 -5.93 10.13 7.97
C SER A 66 -5.04 11.07 7.16
N VAL A 67 -5.63 11.94 6.32
CA VAL A 67 -4.85 12.80 5.41
C VAL A 67 -3.86 13.73 6.13
N PRO A 68 -4.18 14.35 7.29
CA PRO A 68 -3.19 15.14 8.02
C PRO A 68 -1.94 14.33 8.37
N THR A 69 -2.10 13.13 8.92
CA THR A 69 -0.97 12.22 9.23
C THR A 69 -0.21 11.80 7.97
N LEU A 70 -0.93 11.46 6.89
CA LEU A 70 -0.30 11.11 5.62
C LEU A 70 0.55 12.26 5.08
N ARG A 71 0.08 13.51 5.25
CA ARG A 71 0.81 14.72 4.83
C ARG A 71 2.07 14.91 5.68
N GLU A 72 1.98 14.79 7.01
CA GLU A 72 3.14 14.87 7.91
C GLU A 72 4.20 13.85 7.53
N ILE A 73 3.81 12.59 7.32
CA ILE A 73 4.74 11.53 6.89
C ILE A 73 5.34 11.86 5.52
N ARG A 74 4.54 12.34 4.55
CA ARG A 74 5.06 12.77 3.26
C ARG A 74 6.12 13.87 3.40
N ASP A 75 5.82 14.88 4.19
CA ASP A 75 6.72 16.04 4.35
C ASP A 75 8.03 15.63 5.01
N ASP A 76 8.02 14.65 5.90
CA ASP A 76 9.21 14.09 6.54
C ASP A 76 10.06 13.22 5.59
N TYR A 77 9.44 12.52 4.63
CA TYR A 77 10.11 11.48 3.84
C TYR A 77 10.26 11.79 2.34
N ALA A 78 9.54 12.77 1.77
CA ALA A 78 9.61 13.09 0.35
C ALA A 78 11.04 13.49 -0.09
N GLU A 79 11.70 14.36 0.69
CA GLU A 79 13.09 14.76 0.41
C GLU A 79 14.10 13.62 0.61
N GLN A 80 13.69 12.56 1.30
CA GLN A 80 14.49 11.35 1.47
C GLN A 80 14.33 10.37 0.31
N GLY A 81 13.54 10.71 -0.71
CA GLY A 81 13.33 9.89 -1.91
C GLY A 81 12.15 8.93 -1.79
N VAL A 82 11.13 9.25 -1.00
CA VAL A 82 9.88 8.48 -0.94
C VAL A 82 8.80 9.18 -1.78
N GLN A 83 8.20 8.45 -2.72
CA GLN A 83 7.09 8.93 -3.52
C GLN A 83 5.76 8.57 -2.86
N PHE A 84 4.82 9.52 -2.83
CA PHE A 84 3.49 9.32 -2.25
C PHE A 84 2.41 9.47 -3.31
N PHE A 85 1.46 8.53 -3.29
CA PHE A 85 0.24 8.53 -4.09
C PHE A 85 -0.96 8.20 -3.21
N MET A 86 -2.11 8.74 -3.58
CA MET A 86 -3.39 8.12 -3.26
C MET A 86 -3.84 7.28 -4.47
N LEU A 87 -4.63 6.23 -4.22
CA LEU A 87 -5.26 5.41 -5.24
C LEU A 87 -6.76 5.41 -4.99
N ASN A 88 -7.57 5.81 -5.97
CA ASN A 88 -9.02 5.70 -5.91
C ASN A 88 -9.51 4.56 -6.82
N PRO A 89 -9.91 3.41 -6.23
CA PRO A 89 -10.49 2.28 -6.96
C PRO A 89 -12.02 2.28 -6.91
N GLN A 90 -12.68 3.36 -6.47
CA GLN A 90 -14.12 3.38 -6.29
C GLN A 90 -14.83 3.57 -7.62
N SER A 91 -15.57 2.57 -8.08
CA SER A 91 -16.27 2.60 -9.37
C SER A 91 -17.37 3.67 -9.47
N GLN A 92 -17.90 4.14 -8.33
CA GLN A 92 -18.86 5.24 -8.27
C GLN A 92 -18.21 6.62 -8.36
N ASP A 93 -16.91 6.71 -8.13
CA ASP A 93 -16.17 7.96 -8.19
C ASP A 93 -15.68 8.19 -9.62
N ASN A 94 -15.79 9.41 -10.07
CA ASN A 94 -15.20 9.83 -11.34
C ASN A 94 -14.19 10.96 -11.12
N ARG A 95 -13.38 11.23 -12.12
CA ARG A 95 -12.33 12.25 -12.01
C ARG A 95 -12.85 13.61 -11.53
N ALA A 96 -14.02 14.05 -12.01
CA ALA A 96 -14.58 15.34 -11.61
C ALA A 96 -14.97 15.37 -10.12
N SER A 97 -15.58 14.28 -9.61
CA SER A 97 -15.93 14.17 -8.19
C SER A 97 -14.70 14.07 -7.29
N VAL A 98 -13.65 13.37 -7.73
CA VAL A 98 -12.38 13.27 -7.00
C VAL A 98 -11.65 14.62 -6.95
N VAL A 99 -11.62 15.37 -8.07
CA VAL A 99 -11.07 16.74 -8.10
C VAL A 99 -11.84 17.67 -7.16
N ALA A 100 -13.18 17.58 -7.15
CA ALA A 100 -14.01 18.42 -6.28
C ALA A 100 -13.69 18.14 -4.80
N GLU A 101 -13.72 16.87 -4.38
CA GLU A 101 -13.39 16.50 -2.99
C GLU A 101 -11.95 16.86 -2.60
N ALA A 102 -10.99 16.60 -3.49
CA ALA A 102 -9.59 16.96 -3.24
C ALA A 102 -9.42 18.47 -3.04
N THR A 103 -10.15 19.27 -3.81
CA THR A 103 -10.13 20.73 -3.69
C THR A 103 -10.77 21.18 -2.38
N ASP A 104 -11.95 20.67 -2.06
CA ASP A 104 -12.72 21.05 -0.87
C ASP A 104 -11.99 20.68 0.43
N LEU A 105 -11.29 19.55 0.45
CA LEU A 105 -10.57 19.04 1.62
C LEU A 105 -9.05 19.36 1.59
N GLY A 106 -8.59 20.04 0.54
CA GLY A 106 -7.19 20.44 0.40
C GLY A 106 -6.23 19.27 0.25
N TYR A 107 -6.62 18.19 -0.45
CA TYR A 107 -5.71 17.08 -0.73
C TYR A 107 -4.70 17.50 -1.79
N ASP A 108 -3.44 17.45 -1.43
CA ASP A 108 -2.30 17.88 -2.26
C ASP A 108 -1.43 16.70 -2.74
N PHE A 109 -2.06 15.54 -2.89
CA PHE A 109 -1.46 14.32 -3.41
C PHE A 109 -1.93 14.04 -4.84
N PRO A 110 -1.09 13.40 -5.69
CA PRO A 110 -1.61 12.74 -6.89
C PRO A 110 -2.54 11.60 -6.49
N ILE A 111 -3.79 11.63 -6.96
CA ILE A 111 -4.80 10.59 -6.71
C ILE A 111 -4.95 9.78 -8.01
N LEU A 112 -4.34 8.62 -8.05
CA LEU A 112 -4.38 7.72 -9.20
C LEU A 112 -5.79 7.15 -9.37
N MET A 113 -6.34 7.25 -10.58
CA MET A 113 -7.69 6.81 -10.91
C MET A 113 -7.67 5.35 -11.40
N ASP A 114 -8.00 4.41 -10.53
CA ASP A 114 -8.09 2.98 -10.86
C ASP A 114 -9.56 2.58 -11.13
N GLU A 115 -10.14 3.19 -12.16
CA GLU A 115 -11.56 3.01 -12.52
C GLU A 115 -11.93 1.54 -12.81
N ALA A 116 -10.98 0.75 -13.29
CA ALA A 116 -11.16 -0.67 -13.56
C ALA A 116 -10.89 -1.56 -12.34
N GLN A 117 -10.43 -0.99 -11.23
CA GLN A 117 -10.10 -1.68 -9.97
C GLN A 117 -8.99 -2.74 -10.08
N LEU A 118 -8.22 -2.73 -11.18
CA LEU A 118 -7.20 -3.75 -11.44
C LEU A 118 -6.02 -3.65 -10.48
N ILE A 119 -5.63 -2.43 -10.12
CA ILE A 119 -4.49 -2.22 -9.23
C ILE A 119 -4.90 -2.50 -7.79
N ALA A 120 -6.11 -2.12 -7.42
CA ALA A 120 -6.68 -2.48 -6.12
C ALA A 120 -6.82 -3.99 -5.94
N GLU A 121 -7.23 -4.72 -7.00
CA GLU A 121 -7.32 -6.18 -6.99
C GLU A 121 -5.93 -6.82 -6.85
N ASP A 122 -4.94 -6.34 -7.61
CA ASP A 122 -3.56 -6.85 -7.57
C ASP A 122 -2.90 -6.61 -6.19
N LEU A 123 -3.17 -5.47 -5.56
CA LEU A 123 -2.75 -5.15 -4.18
C LEU A 123 -3.56 -5.92 -3.11
N GLY A 124 -4.69 -6.51 -3.48
CA GLY A 124 -5.62 -7.14 -2.54
C GLY A 124 -6.28 -6.16 -1.59
N VAL A 125 -6.65 -4.97 -2.07
CA VAL A 125 -7.28 -3.92 -1.26
C VAL A 125 -8.62 -4.40 -0.71
N ASP A 126 -8.79 -4.32 0.61
CA ASP A 126 -10.04 -4.69 1.29
C ASP A 126 -10.91 -3.46 1.64
N ARG A 127 -10.26 -2.31 1.86
CA ARG A 127 -10.94 -1.11 2.35
C ARG A 127 -10.18 0.18 2.01
N THR A 128 -10.88 1.30 2.09
CA THR A 128 -10.24 2.62 2.07
C THR A 128 -9.37 2.85 3.30
N SER A 129 -8.43 3.78 3.21
CA SER A 129 -7.46 4.11 4.28
C SER A 129 -6.41 3.02 4.55
N GLU A 130 -6.36 1.95 3.75
CA GLU A 130 -5.17 1.07 3.75
C GLU A 130 -3.98 1.78 3.14
N THR A 131 -2.81 1.47 3.67
CA THR A 131 -1.52 1.97 3.18
C THR A 131 -0.67 0.79 2.71
N PHE A 132 -0.10 0.92 1.53
CA PHE A 132 0.86 -0.01 0.97
C PHE A 132 2.19 0.71 0.77
N ILE A 133 3.29 0.05 1.13
CA ILE A 133 4.63 0.52 0.82
C ILE A 133 5.28 -0.48 -0.12
N ILE A 134 5.74 0.00 -1.25
CA ILE A 134 6.33 -0.80 -2.33
C ILE A 134 7.80 -0.46 -2.43
N ASN A 135 8.63 -1.50 -2.50
CA ASN A 135 10.02 -1.36 -2.93
C ASN A 135 10.04 -1.18 -4.46
N PRO A 136 10.44 -0.03 -5.00
CA PRO A 136 10.36 0.24 -6.44
C PRO A 136 11.35 -0.57 -7.28
N GLU A 137 12.43 -1.09 -6.68
CA GLU A 137 13.43 -1.91 -7.37
C GLU A 137 12.92 -3.35 -7.59
N THR A 138 12.27 -3.93 -6.56
CA THR A 138 11.81 -5.33 -6.59
C THR A 138 10.32 -5.46 -6.87
N MET A 139 9.56 -4.37 -6.83
CA MET A 139 8.08 -4.32 -6.90
C MET A 139 7.39 -5.12 -5.78
N GLU A 140 8.10 -5.36 -4.68
CA GLU A 140 7.56 -6.05 -3.51
C GLU A 140 6.79 -5.10 -2.61
N VAL A 141 5.64 -5.55 -2.13
CA VAL A 141 4.85 -4.86 -1.10
C VAL A 141 5.45 -5.18 0.26
N VAL A 142 6.25 -4.26 0.78
CA VAL A 142 6.98 -4.44 2.05
C VAL A 142 6.16 -4.07 3.29
N TYR A 143 5.05 -3.37 3.08
CA TYR A 143 4.10 -3.04 4.14
C TYR A 143 2.67 -2.99 3.58
N ARG A 144 1.73 -3.51 4.34
CA ARG A 144 0.29 -3.32 4.18
C ARG A 144 -0.34 -3.14 5.55
N GLY A 145 -1.08 -2.07 5.74
CA GLY A 145 -1.75 -1.80 7.01
C GLY A 145 -2.33 -0.38 7.09
N PRO A 146 -2.77 0.05 8.28
CA PRO A 146 -3.21 1.42 8.49
C PRO A 146 -2.04 2.40 8.46
N ILE A 147 -2.32 3.69 8.20
CA ILE A 147 -1.28 4.73 8.23
C ILE A 147 -0.77 5.01 9.65
N ASP A 148 -1.63 4.81 10.66
CA ASP A 148 -1.32 4.93 12.08
C ASP A 148 -2.22 4.01 12.92
N ASP A 149 -2.03 4.00 14.24
CA ASP A 149 -2.77 3.16 15.19
C ASP A 149 -4.06 3.80 15.73
N ARG A 150 -4.42 5.00 15.28
CA ARG A 150 -5.58 5.77 15.77
C ARG A 150 -6.91 5.34 15.16
N LEU A 151 -6.87 4.65 14.01
CA LEU A 151 -8.04 4.37 13.18
C LEU A 151 -8.55 2.92 13.27
N TYR A 152 -8.22 2.21 14.34
CA TYR A 152 -8.94 0.98 14.64
C TYR A 152 -10.35 1.32 15.10
N TYR A 153 -11.38 0.85 14.40
CA TYR A 153 -12.79 1.09 14.66
C TYR A 153 -13.22 0.81 16.10
N GLU A 154 -12.51 -0.08 16.80
CA GLU A 154 -12.83 -0.49 18.16
C GLU A 154 -12.01 0.24 19.23
N THR A 155 -10.98 0.96 18.85
CA THR A 155 -10.10 1.67 19.79
C THR A 155 -9.53 2.93 19.15
N GLN A 156 -10.38 3.94 18.89
CA GLN A 156 -9.86 5.28 18.67
C GLN A 156 -9.17 5.71 19.98
N LYS A 157 -7.85 5.65 20.00
CA LYS A 157 -7.10 6.24 21.10
C LYS A 157 -7.30 7.75 21.05
N PRO A 158 -7.73 8.38 22.14
CA PRO A 158 -7.72 9.84 22.21
C PRO A 158 -6.26 10.33 22.05
N GLU A 159 -6.10 11.51 21.46
CA GLU A 159 -4.81 12.19 21.33
C GLU A 159 -4.05 12.26 22.65
#